data_759c8472b33a6a7abfd0b3f0ed8cd880
#
_entry.id   759c8472b33a6a7abfd0b3f0ed8cd880
#
_cell.length_a   1.000
_cell.length_b   1.000
_cell.length_c   1.000
_cell.angle_alpha   90.00
_cell.angle_beta   90.00
_cell.angle_gamma   90.00
#
_symmetry.space_group_name_H-M   'P 1'
#
loop_
_entity.id
_entity.type
_entity.pdbx_description
1 polymer ?
#
loop_
_entity_poly.entity_id
_entity_poly.type
_entity_poly.pdbx_seq_one_letter_code
_entity_poly.pdbx_strand_id
1 'polypeptide(L)'
;MKATCIFIFLASATMCRADTIELANGVKLEGRVLENNAAARTITVEFNVGGTLTKRILPYASVKAVVPSNTATAPGAPTVASVSTPGMTARPAAATKTPADIRALIAKVGPTDPDWLSQTQLNYPKTLDLSWPQKPPPPWNNQKNVGQFIWDVINPNSTRWREGVKFMEYLLKSKPDADVKERIIKETANMYFRFFQDYARAAYWWQQAGVTVDDNAGTHLAECYWRLGSKQMALDFLKEAQAFGTDTIKLFGDMDETDRAVELAKKFDSHEAWLLAGDACRLGGRLAEAKTFYEKVVNTPAPGGNPGRVKRPQTRAQANLDALNLYELADVAKVRDGTYKDSSLGYEAQVEVAVTVKSKKIESVKVTQHHEKQYYSSITDVPAQIIAKQSVKGVDATSRATITGEAIINATAKALAQGAK
;
A
#
# COMPACT_ATOMS: atom_id res chain seq x y z
N MET A 1 37.82 17.32 43.91
CA MET A 1 37.42 15.94 44.20
C MET A 1 35.93 15.90 44.46
N LYS A 2 35.13 15.48 43.53
CA LYS A 2 33.75 15.01 43.76
C LYS A 2 33.50 13.90 42.76
N ALA A 3 33.19 12.74 43.29
CA ALA A 3 33.10 11.49 42.59
C ALA A 3 31.88 11.40 41.65
N THR A 4 32.11 10.89 40.44
CA THR A 4 31.11 10.56 39.44
C THR A 4 30.60 9.15 39.72
N CYS A 5 29.37 8.99 40.13
CA CYS A 5 28.72 7.68 40.19
C CYS A 5 28.21 7.31 38.78
N ILE A 6 28.80 6.25 38.23
CA ILE A 6 28.31 5.55 37.06
C ILE A 6 27.21 4.59 37.51
N PHE A 7 25.98 4.80 37.08
CA PHE A 7 24.91 3.81 37.23
C PHE A 7 24.78 3.03 35.93
N ILE A 8 25.17 1.76 36.02
CA ILE A 8 24.85 0.74 35.01
C ILE A 8 23.43 0.26 35.29
N PHE A 9 22.50 0.48 34.38
CA PHE A 9 21.18 -0.14 34.43
C PHE A 9 21.11 -1.29 33.45
N LEU A 10 20.93 -2.50 34.02
CA LEU A 10 20.52 -3.70 33.28
C LEU A 10 19.09 -3.54 32.76
N ALA A 11 18.87 -3.93 31.51
CA ALA A 11 17.61 -3.84 30.83
C ALA A 11 16.65 -4.93 31.29
N SER A 12 15.53 -4.53 31.88
CA SER A 12 14.28 -5.31 31.92
C SER A 12 13.35 -4.76 30.82
N ALA A 13 12.79 -5.65 30.02
CA ALA A 13 11.87 -5.29 28.95
C ALA A 13 10.55 -4.75 29.56
N THR A 14 10.41 -3.43 29.60
CA THR A 14 9.18 -2.75 29.95
C THR A 14 8.71 -1.94 28.75
N MET A 15 7.43 -1.99 28.45
CA MET A 15 6.74 -1.23 27.41
C MET A 15 7.18 0.25 27.46
N CYS A 16 7.91 0.70 26.44
CA CYS A 16 8.40 2.07 26.35
C CYS A 16 7.28 3.03 25.96
N ARG A 17 6.90 3.93 26.86
CA ARG A 17 6.15 5.14 26.55
C ARG A 17 7.07 6.12 25.82
N ALA A 18 6.52 6.89 24.89
CA ALA A 18 7.24 7.89 24.13
C ALA A 18 7.46 9.17 24.97
N ASP A 19 8.66 9.74 24.87
CA ASP A 19 8.97 11.07 25.44
C ASP A 19 8.40 12.16 24.52
N THR A 20 8.04 13.32 25.08
CA THR A 20 7.64 14.48 24.28
C THR A 20 8.83 15.40 24.05
N ILE A 21 9.23 15.59 22.80
CA ILE A 21 10.33 16.47 22.39
C ILE A 21 9.73 17.76 21.82
N GLU A 22 9.89 18.87 22.51
CA GLU A 22 9.50 20.19 22.03
C GLU A 22 10.64 20.83 21.24
N LEU A 23 10.41 21.14 19.98
CA LEU A 23 11.38 21.81 19.11
C LEU A 23 11.38 23.32 19.33
N ALA A 24 12.47 23.99 18.95
CA ALA A 24 12.65 25.44 19.08
C ALA A 24 11.59 26.24 18.28
N ASN A 25 11.00 25.65 17.26
CA ASN A 25 9.90 26.23 16.47
C ASN A 25 8.49 25.96 17.05
N GLY A 26 8.40 25.38 18.28
CA GLY A 26 7.16 25.08 18.96
C GLY A 26 6.47 23.77 18.57
N VAL A 27 7.01 23.02 17.61
CA VAL A 27 6.48 21.70 17.24
C VAL A 27 6.80 20.69 18.34
N LYS A 28 5.82 19.90 18.75
CA LYS A 28 5.98 18.80 19.69
C LYS A 28 6.02 17.48 18.93
N LEU A 29 7.04 16.69 19.18
CA LEU A 29 7.22 15.35 18.61
C LEU A 29 7.16 14.32 19.72
N GLU A 30 6.49 13.21 19.48
CA GLU A 30 6.51 12.06 20.38
C GLU A 30 7.47 11.01 19.83
N GLY A 31 8.46 10.64 20.66
CA GLY A 31 9.47 9.69 20.27
C GLY A 31 10.30 9.23 21.47
N ARG A 32 11.04 8.16 21.30
CA ARG A 32 11.93 7.64 22.34
C ARG A 32 13.31 8.25 22.19
N VAL A 33 13.81 8.92 23.22
CA VAL A 33 15.21 9.36 23.25
C VAL A 33 16.10 8.13 23.44
N LEU A 34 16.92 7.84 22.42
CA LEU A 34 17.86 6.72 22.42
C LEU A 34 19.22 7.12 23.00
N GLU A 35 19.66 8.34 22.69
CA GLU A 35 20.97 8.83 23.07
C GLU A 35 20.92 10.36 23.24
N ASN A 36 21.58 10.84 24.24
CA ASN A 36 21.85 12.27 24.44
C ASN A 36 23.37 12.48 24.44
N ASN A 37 23.90 12.89 23.27
CA ASN A 37 25.34 13.09 23.09
C ASN A 37 25.72 14.53 23.37
N ALA A 38 26.17 14.79 24.60
CA ALA A 38 26.55 16.12 25.04
C ALA A 38 27.81 16.65 24.33
N ALA A 39 28.73 15.78 23.95
CA ALA A 39 29.95 16.17 23.24
C ALA A 39 29.66 16.61 21.80
N ALA A 40 28.77 15.90 21.09
CA ALA A 40 28.32 16.25 19.75
C ALA A 40 27.19 17.30 19.75
N ARG A 41 26.64 17.64 20.92
CA ARG A 41 25.49 18.52 21.11
C ARG A 41 24.27 18.08 20.28
N THR A 42 23.96 16.78 20.32
CA THR A 42 22.87 16.16 19.58
C THR A 42 22.06 15.20 20.44
N ILE A 43 20.79 15.02 20.11
CA ILE A 43 19.90 14.01 20.67
C ILE A 43 19.47 13.07 19.55
N THR A 44 19.69 11.76 19.73
CA THR A 44 19.15 10.75 18.81
C THR A 44 17.78 10.31 19.32
N VAL A 45 16.75 10.53 18.51
CA VAL A 45 15.37 10.20 18.85
C VAL A 45 14.83 9.19 17.85
N GLU A 46 14.15 8.19 18.36
CA GLU A 46 13.41 7.20 17.57
C GLU A 46 11.93 7.57 17.58
N PHE A 47 11.40 7.85 16.42
CA PHE A 47 9.99 8.18 16.21
C PHE A 47 9.25 7.00 15.59
N ASN A 48 8.03 6.78 16.03
CA ASN A 48 7.12 5.88 15.35
C ASN A 48 6.31 6.68 14.31
N VAL A 49 6.68 6.55 13.04
CA VAL A 49 5.98 7.22 11.94
C VAL A 49 5.21 6.16 11.17
N GLY A 50 3.90 6.10 11.39
CA GLY A 50 3.04 5.13 10.69
C GLY A 50 3.36 3.67 10.96
N GLY A 51 3.80 3.34 12.20
CA GLY A 51 4.20 1.98 12.59
C GLY A 51 5.67 1.65 12.32
N THR A 52 6.41 2.56 11.67
CA THR A 52 7.85 2.39 11.40
C THR A 52 8.68 3.23 12.38
N LEU A 53 9.64 2.61 13.04
CA LEU A 53 10.58 3.30 13.92
C LEU A 53 11.66 3.97 13.06
N THR A 54 11.71 5.28 13.10
CA THR A 54 12.68 6.09 12.37
C THR A 54 13.57 6.82 13.35
N LYS A 55 14.89 6.72 13.19
CA LYS A 55 15.86 7.44 14.01
C LYS A 55 16.21 8.77 13.37
N ARG A 56 16.19 9.85 14.17
CA ARG A 56 16.67 11.17 13.75
C ARG A 56 17.65 11.71 14.79
N ILE A 57 18.71 12.33 14.30
CA ILE A 57 19.66 13.08 15.11
C ILE A 57 19.24 14.54 15.07
N LEU A 58 18.88 15.09 16.21
CA LEU A 58 18.44 16.47 16.39
C LEU A 58 19.57 17.28 17.06
N PRO A 59 20.04 18.39 16.47
CA PRO A 59 20.95 19.31 17.14
C PRO A 59 20.28 19.94 18.38
N TYR A 60 21.01 20.16 19.46
CA TYR A 60 20.48 20.83 20.65
C TYR A 60 19.83 22.18 20.36
N ALA A 61 20.35 22.92 19.39
CA ALA A 61 19.78 24.20 18.98
C ALA A 61 18.35 24.09 18.43
N SER A 62 17.95 22.92 17.96
CA SER A 62 16.60 22.66 17.45
C SER A 62 15.65 22.08 18.49
N VAL A 63 16.13 21.76 19.70
CA VAL A 63 15.33 21.14 20.76
C VAL A 63 15.19 22.13 21.92
N LYS A 64 13.95 22.51 22.26
CA LYS A 64 13.63 23.41 23.36
C LYS A 64 13.52 22.68 24.69
N ALA A 65 12.87 21.51 24.69
CA ALA A 65 12.68 20.68 25.86
C ALA A 65 12.47 19.21 25.49
N VAL A 66 12.88 18.33 26.40
CA VAL A 66 12.52 16.90 26.38
C VAL A 66 11.79 16.62 27.68
N VAL A 67 10.52 16.23 27.60
CA VAL A 67 9.69 15.87 28.75
C VAL A 67 9.60 14.34 28.80
N PRO A 68 10.29 13.69 29.76
CA PRO A 68 10.19 12.24 29.93
C PRO A 68 8.80 11.83 30.39
N SER A 69 8.29 10.71 29.90
CA SER A 69 6.99 10.20 30.31
C SER A 69 7.06 9.48 31.68
N ASN A 70 7.41 10.20 32.72
CA ASN A 70 7.41 9.71 34.11
C ASN A 70 6.31 10.40 34.90
N THR A 71 5.12 9.76 35.02
CA THR A 71 4.31 9.87 36.24
C THR A 71 3.32 8.71 36.29
N ALA A 72 3.44 7.92 37.34
CA ALA A 72 2.40 7.00 37.76
C ALA A 72 1.24 7.80 38.34
N THR A 73 0.07 7.73 37.78
CA THR A 73 -1.24 7.68 38.44
C THR A 73 -2.31 7.35 37.37
N ALA A 74 -2.93 6.20 37.50
CA ALA A 74 -4.22 5.91 36.86
C ALA A 74 -5.33 6.64 37.65
N PRO A 75 -6.50 7.02 37.12
CA PRO A 75 -7.33 6.15 36.28
C PRO A 75 -7.97 6.86 35.07
N GLY A 76 -8.42 6.08 34.11
CA GLY A 76 -9.28 6.55 33.01
C GLY A 76 -8.49 6.94 31.77
N ALA A 77 -7.76 5.99 31.16
CA ALA A 77 -7.34 6.13 29.78
C ALA A 77 -8.60 6.12 28.91
N PRO A 78 -8.86 7.14 28.06
CA PRO A 78 -9.63 6.89 26.88
C PRO A 78 -8.83 5.87 26.08
N THR A 79 -9.40 4.70 25.92
CA THR A 79 -8.97 3.73 24.91
C THR A 79 -8.77 4.52 23.65
N VAL A 80 -7.50 4.72 23.24
CA VAL A 80 -7.23 5.12 21.87
C VAL A 80 -7.78 3.95 21.09
N ALA A 81 -8.97 4.16 20.51
CA ALA A 81 -9.50 3.25 19.55
C ALA A 81 -8.36 3.05 18.56
N SER A 82 -7.81 1.84 18.56
CA SER A 82 -7.02 1.37 17.45
C SER A 82 -7.83 1.79 16.24
N VAL A 83 -7.28 2.65 15.39
CA VAL A 83 -7.87 2.93 14.10
C VAL A 83 -7.86 1.56 13.43
N SER A 84 -8.97 0.85 13.58
CA SER A 84 -9.26 -0.31 12.78
C SER A 84 -9.27 0.22 11.37
N THR A 85 -8.18 0.02 10.68
CA THR A 85 -8.15 0.03 9.23
C THR A 85 -9.37 -0.77 8.82
N PRO A 86 -10.29 -0.22 8.01
CA PRO A 86 -11.46 -0.94 7.57
C PRO A 86 -10.99 -2.30 7.10
N GLY A 87 -11.56 -3.36 7.64
CA GLY A 87 -11.06 -4.72 7.64
C GLY A 87 -10.40 -5.10 6.34
N MET A 88 -9.18 -5.55 6.46
CA MET A 88 -8.42 -6.20 5.40
C MET A 88 -9.30 -7.26 4.78
N THR A 89 -9.76 -7.00 3.58
CA THR A 89 -10.43 -8.01 2.81
C THR A 89 -9.36 -8.92 2.22
N ALA A 90 -9.01 -9.98 2.96
CA ALA A 90 -8.50 -11.17 2.31
C ALA A 90 -9.36 -11.43 1.08
N ARG A 91 -8.74 -11.99 0.00
CA ARG A 91 -9.49 -12.45 -1.18
C ARG A 91 -10.87 -12.95 -0.74
N PRO A 92 -11.99 -12.38 -1.20
CA PRO A 92 -13.29 -12.75 -0.70
C PRO A 92 -13.46 -14.26 -0.83
N ALA A 93 -13.80 -14.93 0.26
CA ALA A 93 -14.32 -16.28 0.19
C ALA A 93 -15.52 -16.26 -0.78
N ALA A 94 -15.70 -17.33 -1.55
CA ALA A 94 -16.65 -17.43 -2.65
C ALA A 94 -17.94 -16.65 -2.40
N ALA A 95 -18.29 -15.82 -3.38
CA ALA A 95 -19.31 -14.78 -3.36
C ALA A 95 -20.56 -15.12 -2.53
N THR A 96 -20.85 -14.26 -1.60
CA THR A 96 -22.00 -14.43 -0.72
C THR A 96 -23.08 -13.37 -0.90
N LYS A 97 -22.78 -12.29 -1.67
CA LYS A 97 -23.73 -11.18 -1.84
C LYS A 97 -24.24 -11.11 -3.28
N THR A 98 -25.55 -10.85 -3.40
CA THR A 98 -26.17 -10.63 -4.71
C THR A 98 -25.79 -9.26 -5.29
N PRO A 99 -25.91 -9.04 -6.60
CA PRO A 99 -25.75 -7.71 -7.18
C PRO A 99 -26.69 -6.65 -6.56
N ALA A 100 -27.88 -7.06 -6.10
CA ALA A 100 -28.83 -6.18 -5.43
C ALA A 100 -28.28 -5.71 -4.06
N ASP A 101 -27.69 -6.63 -3.29
CA ASP A 101 -27.08 -6.32 -1.97
C ASP A 101 -25.92 -5.33 -2.14
N ILE A 102 -25.11 -5.50 -3.20
CA ILE A 102 -24.00 -4.60 -3.48
C ILE A 102 -24.50 -3.22 -3.88
N ARG A 103 -25.50 -3.12 -4.77
CA ARG A 103 -26.12 -1.84 -5.12
C ARG A 103 -26.68 -1.13 -3.89
N ALA A 104 -27.39 -1.85 -3.02
CA ALA A 104 -27.94 -1.31 -1.77
C ALA A 104 -26.83 -0.82 -0.83
N LEU A 105 -25.73 -1.59 -0.70
CA LEU A 105 -24.58 -1.21 0.11
C LEU A 105 -23.90 0.08 -0.41
N ILE A 106 -23.65 0.16 -1.72
CA ILE A 106 -23.07 1.35 -2.37
C ILE A 106 -23.99 2.55 -2.17
N ALA A 107 -25.29 2.42 -2.39
CA ALA A 107 -26.27 3.49 -2.22
C ALA A 107 -26.36 3.96 -0.76
N LYS A 108 -26.17 3.07 0.20
CA LYS A 108 -26.22 3.39 1.65
C LYS A 108 -24.93 4.06 2.14
N VAL A 109 -23.78 3.49 1.80
CA VAL A 109 -22.47 3.90 2.33
C VAL A 109 -21.82 4.98 1.48
N GLY A 110 -21.95 4.88 0.15
CA GLY A 110 -21.25 5.73 -0.79
C GLY A 110 -21.43 7.25 -0.60
N PRO A 111 -22.66 7.75 -0.40
CA PRO A 111 -22.91 9.18 -0.21
C PRO A 111 -22.58 9.69 1.20
N THR A 112 -22.29 8.80 2.16
CA THR A 112 -22.04 9.19 3.55
C THR A 112 -20.58 9.55 3.76
N ASP A 113 -20.34 10.67 4.42
CA ASP A 113 -18.99 11.04 4.85
C ASP A 113 -18.47 10.04 5.89
N PRO A 114 -17.20 9.62 5.81
CA PRO A 114 -16.60 8.84 6.89
C PRO A 114 -16.40 9.71 8.14
N ASP A 115 -16.53 9.10 9.33
CA ASP A 115 -16.51 9.82 10.63
C ASP A 115 -15.29 10.72 10.82
N TRP A 116 -14.15 10.34 10.24
CA TRP A 116 -12.91 11.10 10.33
C TRP A 116 -12.88 12.37 9.44
N LEU A 117 -13.76 12.48 8.43
CA LEU A 117 -13.67 13.56 7.43
C LEU A 117 -13.93 14.93 8.04
N SER A 118 -14.92 15.06 8.92
CA SER A 118 -15.25 16.31 9.61
C SER A 118 -14.11 16.80 10.52
N GLN A 119 -13.36 15.88 11.11
CA GLN A 119 -12.24 16.14 12.03
C GLN A 119 -10.91 16.36 11.30
N THR A 120 -10.85 16.04 10.00
CA THR A 120 -9.62 16.19 9.22
C THR A 120 -9.34 17.65 8.92
N GLN A 121 -8.18 18.11 9.35
CA GLN A 121 -7.69 19.44 9.01
C GLN A 121 -7.23 19.48 7.56
N LEU A 122 -7.47 20.62 6.90
CA LEU A 122 -7.04 20.86 5.53
C LEU A 122 -5.86 21.84 5.53
N ASN A 123 -4.71 21.34 5.06
CA ASN A 123 -3.48 22.13 4.96
C ASN A 123 -2.86 21.99 3.56
N TYR A 124 -3.04 22.98 2.72
CA TYR A 124 -2.49 23.04 1.37
C TYR A 124 -1.84 24.41 1.09
N PRO A 125 -0.87 24.47 0.15
CA PRO A 125 -0.25 25.74 -0.23
C PRO A 125 -1.28 26.74 -0.76
N LYS A 126 -1.31 27.95 -0.22
CA LYS A 126 -2.22 29.02 -0.68
C LYS A 126 -1.94 29.49 -2.11
N THR A 127 -0.81 29.07 -2.65
CA THR A 127 -0.39 29.36 -4.03
C THR A 127 -0.93 28.38 -5.06
N LEU A 128 -1.64 27.30 -4.63
CA LEU A 128 -2.24 26.35 -5.57
C LEU A 128 -3.28 27.04 -6.45
N ASP A 129 -3.22 26.79 -7.75
CA ASP A 129 -4.25 27.12 -8.70
C ASP A 129 -5.40 26.11 -8.59
N LEU A 130 -6.45 26.50 -7.87
CA LEU A 130 -7.61 25.65 -7.59
C LEU A 130 -8.49 25.39 -8.82
N SER A 131 -8.25 26.09 -9.94
CA SER A 131 -8.90 25.76 -11.22
C SER A 131 -8.47 24.39 -11.76
N TRP A 132 -7.38 23.86 -11.21
CA TRP A 132 -6.83 22.53 -11.56
C TRP A 132 -6.77 22.27 -13.07
N PRO A 133 -5.98 23.04 -13.83
CA PRO A 133 -5.92 22.89 -15.27
C PRO A 133 -5.43 21.50 -15.69
N GLN A 134 -5.99 21.00 -16.79
CA GLN A 134 -5.64 19.66 -17.32
C GLN A 134 -4.17 19.56 -17.71
N LYS A 135 -3.63 20.64 -18.25
CA LYS A 135 -2.21 20.78 -18.63
C LYS A 135 -1.65 21.95 -17.86
N PRO A 136 -1.06 21.70 -16.68
CA PRO A 136 -0.43 22.77 -15.92
C PRO A 136 0.78 23.32 -16.70
N PRO A 137 1.03 24.64 -16.61
CA PRO A 137 2.21 25.21 -17.22
C PRO A 137 3.50 24.64 -16.60
N PRO A 138 4.53 24.36 -17.41
CA PRO A 138 5.84 23.96 -16.89
C PRO A 138 6.49 25.12 -16.12
N PRO A 139 7.50 24.84 -15.28
CA PRO A 139 7.99 23.55 -14.85
C PRO A 139 7.07 22.85 -13.84
N TRP A 140 7.34 21.57 -13.54
CA TRP A 140 6.64 20.84 -12.48
C TRP A 140 6.68 21.60 -11.15
N ASN A 141 5.52 21.84 -10.54
CA ASN A 141 5.44 22.65 -9.32
C ASN A 141 4.27 22.21 -8.41
N ASN A 142 4.59 21.44 -7.37
CA ASN A 142 3.64 20.94 -6.40
C ASN A 142 3.14 21.98 -5.39
N GLN A 143 3.60 23.23 -5.48
CA GLN A 143 3.10 24.37 -4.68
C GLN A 143 2.10 25.23 -5.45
N LYS A 144 1.96 25.03 -6.76
CA LYS A 144 1.07 25.84 -7.62
C LYS A 144 0.01 25.03 -8.34
N ASN A 145 0.21 23.73 -8.51
CA ASN A 145 -0.72 22.87 -9.24
C ASN A 145 -1.31 21.78 -8.37
N VAL A 146 -2.65 21.70 -8.35
CA VAL A 146 -3.40 20.70 -7.54
C VAL A 146 -2.99 19.28 -7.87
N GLY A 147 -2.91 18.90 -9.14
CA GLY A 147 -2.56 17.54 -9.54
C GLY A 147 -1.15 17.14 -9.09
N GLN A 148 -0.19 18.06 -9.25
CA GLN A 148 1.21 17.84 -8.83
C GLN A 148 1.33 17.81 -7.29
N PHE A 149 0.54 18.61 -6.57
CA PHE A 149 0.44 18.56 -5.12
C PHE A 149 -0.09 17.21 -4.63
N ILE A 150 -1.18 16.72 -5.23
CA ILE A 150 -1.73 15.39 -4.91
C ILE A 150 -0.65 14.33 -5.16
N TRP A 151 0.01 14.37 -6.32
CA TRP A 151 0.99 13.37 -6.72
C TRP A 151 2.22 13.31 -5.82
N ASP A 152 2.82 14.46 -5.50
CA ASP A 152 4.10 14.53 -4.76
C ASP A 152 3.92 14.61 -3.25
N VAL A 153 2.77 15.13 -2.77
CA VAL A 153 2.62 15.47 -1.36
C VAL A 153 1.55 14.62 -0.67
N ILE A 154 0.44 14.32 -1.33
CA ILE A 154 -0.62 13.50 -0.75
C ILE A 154 -0.34 12.01 -0.95
N ASN A 155 -0.16 11.57 -2.19
CA ASN A 155 -0.05 10.16 -2.54
C ASN A 155 1.08 9.42 -1.79
N PRO A 156 2.30 9.95 -1.68
CA PRO A 156 3.40 9.25 -1.00
C PRO A 156 3.32 9.32 0.53
N ASN A 157 2.39 10.08 1.11
CA ASN A 157 2.31 10.31 2.55
C ASN A 157 1.02 9.75 3.15
N SER A 158 1.07 8.55 3.71
CA SER A 158 -0.11 7.89 4.30
C SER A 158 -0.79 8.72 5.41
N THR A 159 -0.04 9.52 6.14
CA THR A 159 -0.58 10.43 7.17
C THR A 159 -1.42 11.57 6.58
N ARG A 160 -1.28 11.84 5.28
CA ARG A 160 -2.01 12.90 4.56
C ARG A 160 -3.14 12.38 3.67
N TRP A 161 -3.38 11.10 3.59
CA TRP A 161 -4.43 10.56 2.72
C TRP A 161 -5.84 11.06 3.07
N ARG A 162 -6.14 11.17 4.38
CA ARG A 162 -7.41 11.77 4.83
C ARG A 162 -7.55 13.22 4.41
N GLU A 163 -6.46 13.96 4.48
CA GLU A 163 -6.41 15.35 4.01
C GLU A 163 -6.64 15.44 2.49
N GLY A 164 -6.14 14.47 1.70
CA GLY A 164 -6.42 14.39 0.26
C GLY A 164 -7.92 14.33 -0.03
N VAL A 165 -8.64 13.43 0.65
CA VAL A 165 -10.11 13.34 0.51
C VAL A 165 -10.80 14.64 0.97
N LYS A 166 -10.35 15.22 2.09
CA LYS A 166 -10.84 16.50 2.59
C LYS A 166 -10.62 17.65 1.60
N PHE A 167 -9.48 17.60 0.89
CA PHE A 167 -9.19 18.57 -0.16
C PHE A 167 -10.12 18.42 -1.36
N MET A 168 -10.44 17.20 -1.77
CA MET A 168 -11.44 16.96 -2.83
C MET A 168 -12.81 17.48 -2.44
N GLU A 169 -13.25 17.21 -1.20
CA GLU A 169 -14.51 17.76 -0.65
C GLU A 169 -14.53 19.30 -0.71
N TYR A 170 -13.45 19.93 -0.30
CA TYR A 170 -13.30 21.38 -0.34
C TYR A 170 -13.41 21.95 -1.76
N LEU A 171 -12.67 21.35 -2.71
CA LEU A 171 -12.70 21.74 -4.13
C LEU A 171 -14.10 21.57 -4.72
N LEU A 172 -14.79 20.49 -4.40
CA LEU A 172 -16.16 20.23 -4.89
C LEU A 172 -17.16 21.29 -4.37
N LYS A 173 -17.01 21.75 -3.13
CA LYS A 173 -17.82 22.80 -2.52
C LYS A 173 -17.58 24.19 -3.11
N SER A 174 -16.44 24.42 -3.76
CA SER A 174 -16.12 25.70 -4.41
C SER A 174 -16.88 25.94 -5.73
N LYS A 175 -17.79 25.03 -6.11
CA LYS A 175 -18.58 25.06 -7.35
C LYS A 175 -17.70 25.16 -8.60
N PRO A 176 -16.82 24.19 -8.82
CA PRO A 176 -15.93 24.17 -9.98
C PRO A 176 -16.70 23.97 -11.29
N ASP A 177 -16.06 24.31 -12.41
CA ASP A 177 -16.56 24.00 -13.76
C ASP A 177 -16.76 22.49 -13.93
N ALA A 178 -17.60 22.10 -14.92
CA ALA A 178 -18.00 20.70 -15.13
C ALA A 178 -16.80 19.74 -15.28
N ASP A 179 -15.79 20.11 -16.07
CA ASP A 179 -14.60 19.29 -16.30
C ASP A 179 -13.75 19.12 -15.03
N VAL A 180 -13.64 20.17 -14.21
CA VAL A 180 -12.93 20.14 -12.94
C VAL A 180 -13.72 19.32 -11.93
N LYS A 181 -15.05 19.47 -11.91
CA LYS A 181 -15.95 18.68 -11.06
C LYS A 181 -15.81 17.18 -11.34
N GLU A 182 -15.84 16.78 -12.60
CA GLU A 182 -15.67 15.37 -13.00
C GLU A 182 -14.31 14.83 -12.53
N ARG A 183 -13.24 15.62 -12.69
CA ARG A 183 -11.90 15.24 -12.25
C ARG A 183 -11.81 15.08 -10.74
N ILE A 184 -12.43 15.98 -9.98
CA ILE A 184 -12.50 15.89 -8.51
C ILE A 184 -13.24 14.61 -8.10
N ILE A 185 -14.37 14.31 -8.73
CA ILE A 185 -15.17 13.12 -8.45
C ILE A 185 -14.35 11.85 -8.73
N LYS A 186 -13.70 11.77 -9.90
CA LYS A 186 -12.83 10.63 -10.26
C LYS A 186 -11.65 10.48 -9.31
N GLU A 187 -11.01 11.57 -8.88
CA GLU A 187 -9.88 11.48 -7.93
C GLU A 187 -10.34 11.14 -6.51
N THR A 188 -11.53 11.60 -6.09
CA THR A 188 -12.15 11.16 -4.84
C THR A 188 -12.34 9.64 -4.82
N ALA A 189 -12.89 9.08 -5.90
CA ALA A 189 -13.05 7.64 -6.07
C ALA A 189 -11.69 6.91 -6.02
N ASN A 190 -10.69 7.43 -6.74
CA ASN A 190 -9.33 6.89 -6.74
C ASN A 190 -8.72 6.87 -5.32
N MET A 191 -8.91 7.93 -4.53
CA MET A 191 -8.39 8.00 -3.16
C MET A 191 -9.07 6.98 -2.26
N TYR A 192 -10.40 6.83 -2.31
CA TYR A 192 -11.10 5.80 -1.55
C TYR A 192 -10.63 4.40 -1.93
N PHE A 193 -10.46 4.14 -3.21
CA PHE A 193 -9.99 2.85 -3.72
C PHE A 193 -8.55 2.55 -3.28
N ARG A 194 -7.62 3.45 -3.57
CA ARG A 194 -6.18 3.21 -3.40
C ARG A 194 -5.71 3.30 -1.96
N PHE A 195 -6.20 4.31 -1.22
CA PHE A 195 -5.67 4.62 0.09
C PHE A 195 -6.39 3.87 1.21
N PHE A 196 -7.71 3.73 1.07
CA PHE A 196 -8.56 3.23 2.14
C PHE A 196 -9.17 1.86 1.87
N GLN A 197 -9.08 1.34 0.63
CA GLN A 197 -9.81 0.15 0.20
C GLN A 197 -11.32 0.25 0.54
N ASP A 198 -11.84 1.46 0.56
CA ASP A 198 -13.26 1.74 0.76
C ASP A 198 -13.98 1.60 -0.59
N TYR A 199 -14.18 0.36 -0.97
CA TYR A 199 -14.73 0.00 -2.27
C TYR A 199 -16.17 0.48 -2.46
N ALA A 200 -16.93 0.67 -1.37
CA ALA A 200 -18.31 1.18 -1.47
C ALA A 200 -18.32 2.67 -1.86
N ARG A 201 -17.49 3.50 -1.21
CA ARG A 201 -17.36 4.92 -1.57
C ARG A 201 -16.67 5.09 -2.92
N ALA A 202 -15.64 4.30 -3.21
CA ALA A 202 -14.98 4.33 -4.52
C ALA A 202 -15.96 4.05 -5.66
N ALA A 203 -16.74 2.97 -5.55
CA ALA A 203 -17.76 2.62 -6.54
C ALA A 203 -18.81 3.72 -6.69
N TYR A 204 -19.31 4.27 -5.58
CA TYR A 204 -20.28 5.36 -5.60
C TYR A 204 -19.75 6.57 -6.40
N TRP A 205 -18.55 7.04 -6.07
CA TRP A 205 -17.98 8.22 -6.73
C TRP A 205 -17.68 7.97 -8.21
N TRP A 206 -17.21 6.78 -8.61
CA TRP A 206 -17.08 6.45 -10.02
C TRP A 206 -18.42 6.37 -10.75
N GLN A 207 -19.47 5.85 -10.11
CA GLN A 207 -20.84 5.88 -10.67
C GLN A 207 -21.35 7.33 -10.83
N GLN A 208 -21.06 8.22 -9.87
CA GLN A 208 -21.38 9.65 -9.99
C GLN A 208 -20.61 10.35 -11.12
N ALA A 209 -19.43 9.85 -11.50
CA ALA A 209 -18.68 10.30 -12.66
C ALA A 209 -19.16 9.66 -13.98
N GLY A 210 -20.15 8.80 -13.95
CA GLY A 210 -20.65 8.09 -15.12
C GLY A 210 -19.66 7.08 -15.71
N VAL A 211 -18.74 6.53 -14.89
CA VAL A 211 -17.73 5.57 -15.33
C VAL A 211 -18.40 4.31 -15.87
N THR A 212 -18.09 3.99 -17.12
CA THR A 212 -18.47 2.76 -17.84
C THR A 212 -17.33 1.74 -17.81
N VAL A 213 -17.59 0.55 -18.30
CA VAL A 213 -16.57 -0.51 -18.36
C VAL A 213 -15.42 -0.18 -19.32
N ASP A 214 -15.66 0.62 -20.35
CA ASP A 214 -14.66 1.04 -21.35
C ASP A 214 -13.80 2.23 -20.90
N ASP A 215 -14.13 2.84 -19.75
CA ASP A 215 -13.31 3.89 -19.14
C ASP A 215 -12.05 3.31 -18.49
N ASN A 216 -11.01 4.15 -18.34
CA ASN A 216 -9.77 3.77 -17.63
C ASN A 216 -10.02 3.28 -16.18
N ALA A 217 -11.11 3.67 -15.55
CA ALA A 217 -11.50 3.24 -14.22
C ALA A 217 -12.49 2.07 -14.22
N GLY A 218 -12.94 1.60 -15.39
CA GLY A 218 -13.94 0.55 -15.51
C GLY A 218 -13.54 -0.75 -14.84
N THR A 219 -12.31 -1.24 -15.09
CA THR A 219 -11.77 -2.43 -14.43
C THR A 219 -11.73 -2.28 -12.90
N HIS A 220 -11.41 -1.08 -12.38
CA HIS A 220 -11.39 -0.84 -10.94
C HIS A 220 -12.81 -0.75 -10.35
N LEU A 221 -13.78 -0.25 -11.09
CA LEU A 221 -15.18 -0.29 -10.67
C LEU A 221 -15.68 -1.74 -10.58
N ALA A 222 -15.32 -2.59 -11.56
CA ALA A 222 -15.58 -4.03 -11.48
C ALA A 222 -14.89 -4.67 -10.26
N GLU A 223 -13.65 -4.30 -9.98
CA GLU A 223 -12.93 -4.75 -8.78
C GLU A 223 -13.66 -4.36 -7.50
N CYS A 224 -14.22 -3.15 -7.42
CA CYS A 224 -15.02 -2.75 -6.27
C CYS A 224 -16.22 -3.69 -6.06
N TYR A 225 -16.94 -4.04 -7.11
CA TYR A 225 -18.09 -4.96 -7.00
C TYR A 225 -17.67 -6.33 -6.47
N TRP A 226 -16.55 -6.85 -6.97
CA TRP A 226 -15.99 -8.11 -6.48
C TRP A 226 -15.52 -8.02 -5.02
N ARG A 227 -14.75 -6.98 -4.69
CA ARG A 227 -14.24 -6.77 -3.31
C ARG A 227 -15.36 -6.56 -2.29
N LEU A 228 -16.49 -6.01 -2.69
CA LEU A 228 -17.68 -5.88 -1.87
C LEU A 228 -18.44 -7.20 -1.67
N GLY A 229 -18.08 -8.26 -2.40
CA GLY A 229 -18.57 -9.62 -2.24
C GLY A 229 -19.44 -10.15 -3.38
N SER A 230 -19.47 -9.50 -4.56
CA SER A 230 -20.21 -10.01 -5.71
C SER A 230 -19.33 -10.16 -6.96
N LYS A 231 -18.71 -11.34 -7.07
CA LYS A 231 -18.01 -11.74 -8.30
C LYS A 231 -18.94 -11.68 -9.52
N GLN A 232 -20.20 -12.09 -9.34
CA GLN A 232 -21.19 -12.08 -10.42
C GLN A 232 -21.39 -10.66 -10.98
N MET A 233 -21.58 -9.66 -10.11
CA MET A 233 -21.77 -8.26 -10.53
C MET A 233 -20.55 -7.72 -11.28
N ALA A 234 -19.34 -8.06 -10.82
CA ALA A 234 -18.10 -7.68 -11.49
C ALA A 234 -18.01 -8.31 -12.91
N LEU A 235 -18.28 -9.60 -13.00
CA LEU A 235 -18.24 -10.31 -14.29
C LEU A 235 -19.34 -9.82 -15.26
N ASP A 236 -20.53 -9.52 -14.76
CA ASP A 236 -21.62 -9.00 -15.59
C ASP A 236 -21.27 -7.61 -16.12
N PHE A 237 -20.69 -6.75 -15.30
CA PHE A 237 -20.22 -5.44 -15.74
C PHE A 237 -19.10 -5.56 -16.80
N LEU A 238 -18.14 -6.48 -16.61
CA LEU A 238 -17.06 -6.70 -17.57
C LEU A 238 -17.53 -7.29 -18.90
N LYS A 239 -18.69 -7.99 -18.95
CA LYS A 239 -19.24 -8.52 -20.21
C LYS A 239 -19.67 -7.44 -21.21
N GLU A 240 -19.96 -6.23 -20.72
CA GLU A 240 -20.38 -5.10 -21.53
C GLU A 240 -19.19 -4.39 -22.21
N ALA A 241 -17.94 -4.77 -21.88
CA ALA A 241 -16.74 -4.15 -22.43
C ALA A 241 -16.60 -4.43 -23.95
N GLN A 242 -16.32 -3.38 -24.71
CA GLN A 242 -15.94 -3.48 -26.11
C GLN A 242 -14.47 -3.86 -26.26
N ALA A 243 -13.62 -3.43 -25.34
CA ALA A 243 -12.21 -3.75 -25.27
C ALA A 243 -11.74 -3.86 -23.81
N PHE A 244 -10.74 -4.68 -23.57
CA PHE A 244 -10.11 -4.81 -22.26
C PHE A 244 -8.73 -4.17 -22.23
N GLY A 245 -8.36 -3.57 -21.10
CA GLY A 245 -6.98 -3.24 -20.76
C GLY A 245 -6.22 -4.43 -20.17
N THR A 246 -4.92 -4.33 -20.09
CA THR A 246 -4.08 -5.39 -19.46
C THR A 246 -4.37 -5.56 -17.98
N ASP A 247 -4.84 -4.53 -17.27
CA ASP A 247 -5.26 -4.57 -15.87
C ASP A 247 -6.44 -5.53 -15.62
N THR A 248 -7.29 -5.78 -16.66
CA THR A 248 -8.35 -6.78 -16.60
C THR A 248 -7.81 -8.21 -16.47
N ILE A 249 -6.60 -8.49 -17.00
CA ILE A 249 -5.93 -9.80 -16.83
C ILE A 249 -5.68 -10.04 -15.34
N LYS A 250 -5.15 -9.01 -14.64
CA LYS A 250 -4.94 -9.10 -13.19
C LYS A 250 -6.26 -9.35 -12.45
N LEU A 251 -7.29 -8.56 -12.76
CA LEU A 251 -8.59 -8.69 -12.09
C LEU A 251 -9.20 -10.09 -12.29
N PHE A 252 -9.13 -10.67 -13.49
CA PHE A 252 -9.55 -12.05 -13.70
C PHE A 252 -8.76 -13.04 -12.83
N GLY A 253 -7.44 -12.89 -12.73
CA GLY A 253 -6.62 -13.70 -11.84
C GLY A 253 -7.05 -13.57 -10.38
N ASP A 254 -7.28 -12.33 -9.92
CA ASP A 254 -7.71 -12.02 -8.56
C ASP A 254 -9.09 -12.64 -8.23
N MET A 255 -9.98 -12.70 -9.24
CA MET A 255 -11.31 -13.31 -9.13
C MET A 255 -11.33 -14.83 -9.28
N ASP A 256 -10.19 -15.51 -9.41
CA ASP A 256 -10.13 -16.94 -9.70
C ASP A 256 -10.65 -17.34 -11.10
N GLU A 257 -10.58 -16.40 -12.02
CA GLU A 257 -10.89 -16.61 -13.44
C GLU A 257 -9.59 -16.81 -14.24
N THR A 258 -8.70 -17.68 -13.75
CA THR A 258 -7.35 -17.85 -14.29
C THR A 258 -7.35 -18.18 -15.77
N ASP A 259 -8.28 -19.01 -16.25
CA ASP A 259 -8.36 -19.33 -17.67
C ASP A 259 -8.70 -18.10 -18.52
N ARG A 260 -9.63 -17.25 -18.06
CA ARG A 260 -9.94 -15.97 -18.74
C ARG A 260 -8.75 -15.02 -18.74
N ALA A 261 -8.01 -14.95 -17.64
CA ALA A 261 -6.78 -14.17 -17.57
C ALA A 261 -5.76 -14.63 -18.60
N VAL A 262 -5.53 -15.95 -18.71
CA VAL A 262 -4.61 -16.55 -19.67
C VAL A 262 -5.08 -16.32 -21.11
N GLU A 263 -6.35 -16.52 -21.40
CA GLU A 263 -6.90 -16.28 -22.75
C GLU A 263 -6.77 -14.82 -23.17
N LEU A 264 -7.07 -13.90 -22.27
CA LEU A 264 -6.93 -12.47 -22.53
C LEU A 264 -5.48 -12.08 -22.76
N ALA A 265 -4.55 -12.62 -21.95
CA ALA A 265 -3.13 -12.38 -22.11
C ALA A 265 -2.59 -12.88 -23.45
N LYS A 266 -3.07 -14.02 -23.95
CA LYS A 266 -2.73 -14.53 -25.28
C LYS A 266 -3.19 -13.61 -26.41
N LYS A 267 -4.33 -12.90 -26.25
CA LYS A 267 -4.81 -11.93 -27.23
C LYS A 267 -3.94 -10.68 -27.30
N PHE A 268 -3.44 -10.22 -26.15
CA PHE A 268 -2.51 -9.07 -26.09
C PHE A 268 -1.13 -9.41 -26.61
N ASP A 269 -0.67 -10.65 -26.40
CA ASP A 269 0.61 -11.21 -26.82
C ASP A 269 1.80 -10.26 -26.53
N SER A 270 1.89 -9.75 -25.34
CA SER A 270 2.89 -8.77 -24.89
C SER A 270 3.56 -9.19 -23.59
N HIS A 271 4.77 -8.68 -23.34
CA HIS A 271 5.52 -8.97 -22.11
C HIS A 271 4.71 -8.66 -20.83
N GLU A 272 4.00 -7.53 -20.79
CA GLU A 272 3.15 -7.18 -19.67
C GLU A 272 1.99 -8.16 -19.51
N ALA A 273 1.32 -8.52 -20.60
CA ALA A 273 0.20 -9.47 -20.54
C ALA A 273 0.65 -10.87 -20.10
N TRP A 274 1.78 -11.36 -20.57
CA TRP A 274 2.32 -12.66 -20.15
C TRP A 274 2.76 -12.63 -18.69
N LEU A 275 3.35 -11.51 -18.21
CA LEU A 275 3.67 -11.33 -16.81
C LEU A 275 2.42 -11.44 -15.93
N LEU A 276 1.35 -10.74 -16.29
CA LEU A 276 0.08 -10.78 -15.55
C LEU A 276 -0.61 -12.14 -15.63
N ALA A 277 -0.47 -12.88 -16.74
CA ALA A 277 -0.91 -14.28 -16.81
C ALA A 277 -0.12 -15.19 -15.86
N GLY A 278 1.18 -14.98 -15.75
CA GLY A 278 2.02 -15.65 -14.77
C GLY A 278 1.58 -15.38 -13.35
N ASP A 279 1.25 -14.11 -13.04
CA ASP A 279 0.74 -13.69 -11.73
C ASP A 279 -0.63 -14.33 -11.42
N ALA A 280 -1.54 -14.38 -12.40
CA ALA A 280 -2.83 -15.06 -12.27
C ALA A 280 -2.67 -16.56 -12.01
N CYS A 281 -1.78 -17.24 -12.76
CA CYS A 281 -1.47 -18.65 -12.57
C CYS A 281 -0.85 -18.89 -11.18
N ARG A 282 0.09 -18.04 -10.75
CA ARG A 282 0.72 -18.12 -9.42
C ARG A 282 -0.33 -17.99 -8.31
N LEU A 283 -1.22 -17.02 -8.43
CA LEU A 283 -2.29 -16.77 -7.47
C LEU A 283 -3.26 -17.95 -7.41
N GLY A 284 -3.62 -18.52 -8.55
CA GLY A 284 -4.49 -19.69 -8.69
C GLY A 284 -3.82 -21.03 -8.35
N GLY A 285 -2.54 -21.04 -7.91
CA GLY A 285 -1.80 -22.27 -7.56
C GLY A 285 -1.26 -23.06 -8.76
N ARG A 286 -1.39 -22.58 -9.99
CA ARG A 286 -0.90 -23.20 -11.23
C ARG A 286 0.58 -22.86 -11.45
N LEU A 287 1.44 -23.26 -10.49
CA LEU A 287 2.84 -22.79 -10.39
C LEU A 287 3.70 -23.17 -11.62
N ALA A 288 3.48 -24.34 -12.23
CA ALA A 288 4.19 -24.74 -13.44
C ALA A 288 3.88 -23.82 -14.63
N GLU A 289 2.61 -23.45 -14.80
CA GLU A 289 2.21 -22.53 -15.86
C GLU A 289 2.69 -21.10 -15.57
N ALA A 290 2.63 -20.66 -14.30
CA ALA A 290 3.22 -19.39 -13.90
C ALA A 290 4.69 -19.29 -14.29
N LYS A 291 5.46 -20.34 -14.02
CA LYS A 291 6.87 -20.45 -14.43
C LYS A 291 7.04 -20.30 -15.94
N THR A 292 6.25 -21.03 -16.74
CA THR A 292 6.29 -20.96 -18.21
C THR A 292 6.04 -19.53 -18.71
N PHE A 293 5.07 -18.82 -18.14
CA PHE A 293 4.77 -17.44 -18.54
C PHE A 293 5.91 -16.48 -18.15
N TYR A 294 6.47 -16.60 -16.95
CA TYR A 294 7.59 -15.75 -16.53
C TYR A 294 8.84 -16.03 -17.37
N GLU A 295 9.14 -17.30 -17.69
CA GLU A 295 10.24 -17.68 -18.59
C GLU A 295 10.02 -17.10 -20.00
N LYS A 296 8.77 -17.11 -20.50
CA LYS A 296 8.43 -16.47 -21.77
C LYS A 296 8.73 -14.97 -21.74
N VAL A 297 8.40 -14.28 -20.67
CA VAL A 297 8.69 -12.84 -20.51
C VAL A 297 10.19 -12.58 -20.52
N VAL A 298 10.94 -13.35 -19.74
CA VAL A 298 12.41 -13.18 -19.60
C VAL A 298 13.14 -13.44 -20.91
N ASN A 299 12.75 -14.51 -21.62
CA ASN A 299 13.50 -15.01 -22.78
C ASN A 299 13.06 -14.38 -24.11
N THR A 300 11.92 -13.69 -24.16
CA THR A 300 11.45 -13.05 -25.40
C THR A 300 12.17 -11.73 -25.63
N PRO A 301 12.80 -11.52 -26.79
CA PRO A 301 13.44 -10.24 -27.11
C PRO A 301 12.44 -9.08 -27.17
N ALA A 302 12.96 -7.88 -26.97
CA ALA A 302 12.15 -6.66 -27.07
C ALA A 302 11.66 -6.41 -28.50
N PRO A 303 10.38 -6.11 -28.71
CA PRO A 303 9.86 -5.73 -30.01
C PRO A 303 10.63 -4.52 -30.59
N GLY A 304 11.04 -4.64 -31.85
CA GLY A 304 11.81 -3.58 -32.56
C GLY A 304 13.22 -3.36 -31.97
N GLY A 305 13.77 -4.34 -31.24
CA GLY A 305 15.14 -4.29 -30.74
C GLY A 305 15.45 -3.25 -29.65
N ASN A 306 14.42 -2.68 -29.01
CA ASN A 306 14.59 -1.71 -27.92
C ASN A 306 14.41 -2.35 -26.53
N PRO A 307 15.48 -2.77 -25.83
CA PRO A 307 15.39 -3.44 -24.53
C PRO A 307 14.70 -2.59 -23.45
N GLY A 308 14.76 -1.27 -23.54
CA GLY A 308 14.14 -0.37 -22.56
C GLY A 308 12.61 -0.58 -22.42
N ARG A 309 11.96 -1.00 -23.52
CA ARG A 309 10.49 -1.23 -23.52
C ARG A 309 10.06 -2.42 -22.68
N VAL A 310 10.90 -3.43 -22.52
CA VAL A 310 10.57 -4.69 -21.84
C VAL A 310 11.39 -4.90 -20.57
N LYS A 311 12.33 -4.01 -20.25
CA LYS A 311 13.23 -4.14 -19.09
C LYS A 311 12.45 -4.35 -17.79
N ARG A 312 11.40 -3.56 -17.56
CA ARG A 312 10.61 -3.65 -16.33
C ARG A 312 9.85 -4.98 -16.22
N PRO A 313 9.02 -5.40 -17.19
CA PRO A 313 8.34 -6.69 -17.11
C PRO A 313 9.33 -7.86 -17.03
N GLN A 314 10.45 -7.84 -17.75
CA GLN A 314 11.47 -8.89 -17.66
C GLN A 314 12.12 -8.96 -16.27
N THR A 315 12.45 -7.82 -15.66
CA THR A 315 13.04 -7.79 -14.32
C THR A 315 12.04 -8.28 -13.26
N ARG A 316 10.75 -7.92 -13.37
CA ARG A 316 9.70 -8.44 -12.49
C ARG A 316 9.53 -9.95 -12.66
N ALA A 317 9.43 -10.42 -13.91
CA ALA A 317 9.30 -11.85 -14.19
C ALA A 317 10.48 -12.66 -13.63
N GLN A 318 11.72 -12.16 -13.76
CA GLN A 318 12.87 -12.81 -13.17
C GLN A 318 12.79 -12.87 -11.64
N ALA A 319 12.40 -11.77 -10.99
CA ALA A 319 12.23 -11.74 -9.54
C ALA A 319 11.12 -12.71 -9.06
N ASN A 320 10.04 -12.84 -9.84
CA ASN A 320 8.95 -13.78 -9.57
C ASN A 320 9.40 -15.24 -9.77
N LEU A 321 10.22 -15.54 -10.80
CA LEU A 321 10.83 -16.86 -11.02
C LEU A 321 11.75 -17.24 -9.86
N ASP A 322 12.62 -16.32 -9.44
CA ASP A 322 13.57 -16.56 -8.35
C ASP A 322 12.82 -16.89 -7.05
N ALA A 323 11.75 -16.16 -6.75
CA ALA A 323 10.91 -16.40 -5.59
C ALA A 323 10.12 -17.71 -5.71
N LEU A 324 9.56 -18.00 -6.88
CA LEU A 324 8.78 -19.22 -7.13
C LEU A 324 9.60 -20.48 -6.91
N ASN A 325 10.87 -20.48 -7.33
CA ASN A 325 11.79 -21.59 -7.12
C ASN A 325 12.08 -21.85 -5.62
N LEU A 326 11.81 -20.89 -4.75
CA LEU A 326 12.01 -21.02 -3.30
C LEU A 326 10.72 -21.41 -2.54
N TYR A 327 9.57 -21.49 -3.20
CA TYR A 327 8.27 -21.70 -2.52
C TYR A 327 8.20 -23.00 -1.71
N GLU A 328 8.92 -24.04 -2.12
CA GLU A 328 8.98 -25.31 -1.36
C GLU A 328 9.88 -25.19 -0.11
N LEU A 329 10.88 -24.32 -0.14
CA LEU A 329 11.71 -23.98 1.02
C LEU A 329 11.02 -22.94 1.92
N ALA A 330 10.19 -22.07 1.35
CA ALA A 330 9.43 -21.05 2.06
C ALA A 330 8.19 -21.60 2.80
N ASP A 331 8.02 -22.91 2.86
CA ASP A 331 7.01 -23.57 3.68
C ASP A 331 7.34 -23.37 5.17
N VAL A 332 6.49 -22.61 5.88
CA VAL A 332 6.72 -22.26 7.29
C VAL A 332 6.93 -23.47 8.19
N ALA A 333 6.34 -24.63 7.85
CA ALA A 333 6.52 -25.88 8.61
C ALA A 333 7.98 -26.36 8.61
N LYS A 334 8.76 -25.99 7.59
CA LYS A 334 10.18 -26.33 7.44
C LYS A 334 11.12 -25.27 8.01
N VAL A 335 10.60 -24.07 8.29
CA VAL A 335 11.40 -22.92 8.76
C VAL A 335 11.64 -23.03 10.26
N ARG A 336 12.88 -22.79 10.70
CA ARG A 336 13.23 -22.72 12.12
C ARG A 336 12.73 -21.41 12.74
N ASP A 337 12.55 -21.42 14.05
CA ASP A 337 12.22 -20.21 14.81
C ASP A 337 13.35 -19.19 14.66
N GLY A 338 12.98 -17.94 14.39
CA GLY A 338 13.93 -16.85 14.16
C GLY A 338 13.31 -15.69 13.39
N THR A 339 14.12 -14.66 13.18
CA THR A 339 13.77 -13.53 12.32
C THR A 339 14.73 -13.50 11.13
N TYR A 340 14.17 -13.54 9.95
CA TYR A 340 14.89 -13.62 8.67
C TYR A 340 14.62 -12.36 7.87
N LYS A 341 15.61 -11.87 7.14
CA LYS A 341 15.48 -10.68 6.31
C LYS A 341 15.92 -10.96 4.90
N ASP A 342 15.18 -10.43 3.95
CA ASP A 342 15.58 -10.42 2.54
C ASP A 342 14.89 -9.25 1.82
N SER A 343 15.24 -9.04 0.56
CA SER A 343 14.69 -7.98 -0.27
C SER A 343 14.34 -8.47 -1.67
N SER A 344 13.44 -7.73 -2.31
CA SER A 344 13.13 -7.90 -3.72
C SER A 344 12.91 -6.55 -4.38
N LEU A 345 13.09 -6.49 -5.71
CA LEU A 345 12.97 -5.26 -6.45
C LEU A 345 11.52 -4.79 -6.48
N GLY A 346 11.28 -3.58 -5.95
CA GLY A 346 10.04 -2.84 -6.06
C GLY A 346 10.00 -1.95 -7.31
N TYR A 347 9.14 -0.94 -7.27
CA TYR A 347 8.99 0.00 -8.38
C TYR A 347 10.15 1.00 -8.46
N GLU A 348 10.54 1.60 -7.33
CA GLU A 348 11.62 2.59 -7.24
C GLU A 348 12.96 1.94 -6.86
N ALA A 349 12.95 1.01 -5.90
CA ALA A 349 14.15 0.36 -5.38
C ALA A 349 13.83 -0.97 -4.71
N GLN A 350 14.81 -1.53 -4.00
CA GLN A 350 14.60 -2.74 -3.18
C GLN A 350 13.60 -2.47 -2.05
N VAL A 351 12.69 -3.42 -1.85
CA VAL A 351 11.80 -3.49 -0.69
C VAL A 351 12.32 -4.59 0.22
N GLU A 352 12.76 -4.20 1.43
CA GLU A 352 13.26 -5.15 2.44
C GLU A 352 12.13 -5.57 3.38
N VAL A 353 12.08 -6.84 3.72
CA VAL A 353 11.18 -7.38 4.74
C VAL A 353 11.94 -8.09 5.85
N ALA A 354 11.37 -8.06 7.06
CA ALA A 354 11.76 -8.92 8.18
C ALA A 354 10.58 -9.84 8.50
N VAL A 355 10.83 -11.14 8.48
CA VAL A 355 9.84 -12.19 8.75
C VAL A 355 10.23 -12.91 10.04
N THR A 356 9.33 -12.91 11.03
CA THR A 356 9.53 -13.64 12.28
C THR A 356 8.71 -14.92 12.26
N VAL A 357 9.39 -16.04 12.46
CA VAL A 357 8.78 -17.38 12.60
C VAL A 357 8.96 -17.84 14.04
N LYS A 358 7.89 -18.34 14.65
CA LYS A 358 7.88 -18.92 15.98
C LYS A 358 6.91 -20.10 16.03
N SER A 359 7.37 -21.22 16.56
CA SER A 359 6.58 -22.46 16.69
C SER A 359 5.94 -22.86 15.35
N LYS A 360 6.72 -22.81 14.25
CA LYS A 360 6.27 -23.12 12.89
C LYS A 360 5.12 -22.24 12.37
N LYS A 361 5.03 -20.99 12.86
CA LYS A 361 4.06 -20.00 12.41
C LYS A 361 4.75 -18.70 12.05
N ILE A 362 4.28 -18.06 11.02
CA ILE A 362 4.67 -16.68 10.70
C ILE A 362 3.97 -15.76 11.70
N GLU A 363 4.73 -15.23 12.66
CA GLU A 363 4.22 -14.34 13.69
C GLU A 363 4.14 -12.90 13.19
N SER A 364 5.11 -12.48 12.37
CA SER A 364 5.10 -11.16 11.76
C SER A 364 5.80 -11.11 10.41
N VAL A 365 5.30 -10.24 9.55
CA VAL A 365 5.97 -9.78 8.32
C VAL A 365 5.99 -8.26 8.37
N LYS A 366 7.17 -7.65 8.30
CA LYS A 366 7.34 -6.20 8.38
C LYS A 366 8.17 -5.71 7.21
N VAL A 367 7.68 -4.73 6.48
CA VAL A 367 8.50 -3.97 5.54
C VAL A 367 9.42 -3.06 6.35
N THR A 368 10.73 -3.30 6.29
CA THR A 368 11.73 -2.59 7.10
C THR A 368 12.38 -1.45 6.36
N GLN A 369 12.42 -1.54 5.00
CA GLN A 369 12.95 -0.49 4.15
C GLN A 369 12.25 -0.50 2.78
N HIS A 370 11.92 0.68 2.28
CA HIS A 370 11.46 0.89 0.90
C HIS A 370 11.67 2.34 0.48
N HIS A 371 11.65 2.59 -0.83
CA HIS A 371 11.67 3.93 -1.44
C HIS A 371 10.43 4.18 -2.31
N GLU A 372 9.45 3.28 -2.23
CA GLU A 372 8.22 3.33 -3.00
C GLU A 372 7.43 4.61 -2.69
N LYS A 373 6.97 5.30 -3.73
CA LYS A 373 6.14 6.52 -3.61
C LYS A 373 4.64 6.21 -3.71
N GLN A 374 4.29 5.12 -4.39
CA GLN A 374 2.89 4.71 -4.64
C GLN A 374 2.67 3.27 -4.17
N TYR A 375 2.92 3.01 -2.91
CA TYR A 375 2.75 1.70 -2.28
C TYR A 375 1.33 1.47 -1.75
N TYR A 376 0.56 2.54 -1.55
CA TYR A 376 -0.81 2.52 -1.03
C TYR A 376 -0.96 1.57 0.17
N SER A 377 -1.97 0.67 0.14
CA SER A 377 -2.18 -0.30 1.22
C SER A 377 -1.26 -1.54 1.17
N SER A 378 -0.44 -1.72 0.12
CA SER A 378 0.36 -2.96 -0.05
C SER A 378 1.29 -3.26 1.12
N ILE A 379 1.85 -2.23 1.78
CA ILE A 379 2.75 -2.39 2.94
C ILE A 379 2.05 -3.00 4.15
N THR A 380 0.75 -2.84 4.28
CA THR A 380 -0.05 -3.42 5.36
C THR A 380 -0.85 -4.63 4.92
N ASP A 381 -1.43 -4.58 3.72
CA ASP A 381 -2.32 -5.61 3.18
C ASP A 381 -1.58 -6.91 2.85
N VAL A 382 -0.48 -6.83 2.10
CA VAL A 382 0.27 -8.03 1.70
C VAL A 382 0.88 -8.77 2.90
N PRO A 383 1.58 -8.11 3.86
CA PRO A 383 2.03 -8.77 5.08
C PRO A 383 0.92 -9.47 5.85
N ALA A 384 -0.23 -8.83 5.96
CA ALA A 384 -1.34 -9.40 6.69
C ALA A 384 -1.98 -10.61 5.98
N GLN A 385 -2.07 -10.60 4.64
CA GLN A 385 -2.48 -11.79 3.87
C GLN A 385 -1.51 -12.96 4.10
N ILE A 386 -0.19 -12.71 4.08
CA ILE A 386 0.83 -13.72 4.33
C ILE A 386 0.68 -14.33 5.74
N ILE A 387 0.48 -13.49 6.76
CA ILE A 387 0.28 -13.94 8.14
C ILE A 387 -1.03 -14.75 8.24
N ALA A 388 -2.12 -14.27 7.66
CA ALA A 388 -3.42 -14.97 7.72
C ALA A 388 -3.37 -16.33 7.01
N LYS A 389 -2.66 -16.43 5.88
CA LYS A 389 -2.49 -17.67 5.10
C LYS A 389 -1.37 -18.57 5.62
N GLN A 390 -0.49 -18.05 6.48
CA GLN A 390 0.74 -18.74 6.89
C GLN A 390 1.59 -19.19 5.70
N SER A 391 1.55 -18.43 4.60
CA SER A 391 2.16 -18.80 3.32
C SER A 391 2.30 -17.60 2.40
N VAL A 392 3.27 -17.63 1.52
CA VAL A 392 3.39 -16.72 0.37
C VAL A 392 2.55 -17.20 -0.84
N LYS A 393 2.09 -18.45 -0.83
CA LYS A 393 1.26 -19.02 -1.91
C LYS A 393 -0.15 -18.44 -1.84
N GLY A 394 -0.71 -18.11 -3.00
CA GLY A 394 -2.07 -17.57 -3.11
C GLY A 394 -2.24 -16.17 -2.49
N VAL A 395 -1.17 -15.43 -2.26
CA VAL A 395 -1.22 -14.03 -1.82
C VAL A 395 -1.42 -13.12 -3.02
N ASP A 396 -2.44 -12.27 -2.91
CA ASP A 396 -2.78 -11.28 -3.92
C ASP A 396 -1.91 -10.02 -3.77
N ALA A 397 -1.34 -9.55 -4.86
CA ALA A 397 -0.64 -8.28 -4.89
C ALA A 397 -1.64 -7.13 -5.04
N THR A 398 -1.52 -6.13 -4.18
CA THR A 398 -2.45 -4.99 -4.11
C THR A 398 -2.58 -4.28 -5.46
N SER A 399 -3.81 -4.13 -5.94
CA SER A 399 -4.10 -3.40 -7.18
C SER A 399 -3.58 -1.96 -7.09
N ARG A 400 -3.04 -1.44 -8.21
CA ARG A 400 -2.35 -0.13 -8.32
C ARG A 400 -1.02 -0.02 -7.58
N ALA A 401 -0.69 -1.00 -6.73
CA ALA A 401 0.62 -1.14 -6.09
C ALA A 401 1.17 -2.56 -6.28
N THR A 402 0.87 -3.18 -7.42
CA THR A 402 1.18 -4.59 -7.73
C THR A 402 2.67 -4.88 -7.62
N ILE A 403 3.54 -4.00 -8.14
CA ILE A 403 4.99 -4.20 -8.11
C ILE A 403 5.52 -4.22 -6.67
N THR A 404 5.07 -3.28 -5.84
CA THR A 404 5.42 -3.24 -4.42
C THR A 404 4.88 -4.46 -3.68
N GLY A 405 3.64 -4.88 -3.98
CA GLY A 405 3.02 -6.09 -3.42
C GLY A 405 3.82 -7.35 -3.78
N GLU A 406 4.18 -7.53 -5.04
CA GLU A 406 5.03 -8.64 -5.50
C GLU A 406 6.41 -8.62 -4.82
N ALA A 407 7.03 -7.45 -4.69
CA ALA A 407 8.31 -7.33 -4.02
C ALA A 407 8.24 -7.82 -2.56
N ILE A 408 7.14 -7.52 -1.85
CA ILE A 408 6.93 -8.01 -0.48
C ILE A 408 6.75 -9.53 -0.46
N ILE A 409 5.95 -10.10 -1.38
CA ILE A 409 5.74 -11.56 -1.51
C ILE A 409 7.07 -12.25 -1.78
N ASN A 410 7.83 -11.76 -2.77
CA ASN A 410 9.08 -12.35 -3.20
C ASN A 410 10.17 -12.25 -2.12
N ALA A 411 10.30 -11.10 -1.47
CA ALA A 411 11.22 -10.89 -0.36
C ALA A 411 10.87 -11.79 0.84
N THR A 412 9.58 -11.98 1.12
CA THR A 412 9.12 -12.90 2.18
C THR A 412 9.47 -14.36 1.85
N ALA A 413 9.29 -14.80 0.60
CA ALA A 413 9.68 -16.15 0.17
C ALA A 413 11.18 -16.40 0.36
N LYS A 414 12.01 -15.44 -0.06
CA LYS A 414 13.46 -15.49 0.13
C LYS A 414 13.86 -15.53 1.61
N ALA A 415 13.24 -14.68 2.44
CA ALA A 415 13.51 -14.64 3.87
C ALA A 415 13.15 -15.96 4.56
N LEU A 416 11.98 -16.54 4.27
CA LEU A 416 11.57 -17.84 4.81
C LEU A 416 12.52 -18.96 4.36
N ALA A 417 12.95 -18.99 3.11
CA ALA A 417 13.85 -19.99 2.58
C ALA A 417 15.22 -20.04 3.30
N GLN A 418 15.70 -18.90 3.85
CA GLN A 418 16.92 -18.86 4.66
C GLN A 418 16.81 -19.69 5.95
N GLY A 419 15.62 -19.78 6.53
CA GLY A 419 15.35 -20.52 7.75
C GLY A 419 15.03 -22.01 7.55
N ALA A 420 14.84 -22.44 6.32
CA ALA A 420 14.42 -23.79 5.94
C ALA A 420 15.60 -24.77 5.83
N LYS A 421 16.35 -24.97 6.90
CA LYS A 421 17.48 -25.93 6.91
C LYS A 421 17.25 -27.06 7.90
#